data_66482c6c3dcc55d53a14e7dce128936b
#
_entry.id   66482c6c3dcc55d53a14e7dce128936b
#
_cell.length_a   1.000
_cell.length_b   1.000
_cell.length_c   1.000
_cell.angle_alpha   90.00
_cell.angle_beta   90.00
_cell.angle_gamma   90.00
#
_symmetry.space_group_name_H-M   'P 1'
#
loop_
_entity.id
_entity.type
_entity.pdbx_description
1 polymer ?
#
loop_
_entity_poly.entity_id
_entity_poly.type
_entity_poly.pdbx_seq_one_letter_code
_entity_poly.pdbx_strand_id
1 'polypeptide(L)'
;EEDNLERDAEAASYWGKHLPRERILNGSKKDNFWEMGDTGPCGPCSEIHVDLRSEKEIDEIHGSQLVNKDHPLVIEIWNLVFIQFNRKVNGSLDELPNKHVDTGMGFERLCMVLQGVTSNYDTDIFQNIIAEIEKISRRKYGTNEKTDIAMRVVADHLRAVSFAIADGQLPSNNKAGYVIRRILRRAVRYGYTFLEMKTPFIYRLAE
;
A
#
# COMPACT_ATOMS: atom_id res chain seq x y z
N GLU A 1 -1.38 23.63 11.45
CA GLU A 1 -0.78 24.96 11.65
C GLU A 1 0.51 25.14 10.82
N GLU A 2 1.00 24.11 10.17
CA GLU A 2 2.01 24.20 9.14
C GLU A 2 1.35 24.77 7.85
N ASP A 3 2.07 25.60 7.10
CA ASP A 3 1.55 26.40 5.97
C ASP A 3 0.44 27.40 6.36
N ASN A 4 0.29 27.76 7.65
CA ASN A 4 -0.78 28.61 8.19
C ASN A 4 -2.21 28.11 7.88
N LEU A 5 -2.39 26.82 7.66
CA LEU A 5 -3.71 26.23 7.47
C LEU A 5 -4.34 25.88 8.81
N GLU A 6 -5.61 26.21 8.93
CA GLU A 6 -6.43 25.78 10.07
C GLU A 6 -6.77 24.28 9.95
N ARG A 7 -7.10 23.70 11.11
CA ARG A 7 -7.59 22.33 11.16
C ARG A 7 -8.87 22.18 10.33
N ASP A 8 -8.99 21.10 9.56
CA ASP A 8 -10.21 20.75 8.83
C ASP A 8 -11.30 20.24 9.79
N ALA A 9 -12.07 21.18 10.34
CA ALA A 9 -13.17 20.90 11.25
C ALA A 9 -14.38 20.28 10.50
N GLU A 10 -14.53 20.57 9.20
CA GLU A 10 -15.60 20.03 8.36
C GLU A 10 -15.41 18.53 8.15
N ALA A 11 -14.22 18.08 7.75
CA ALA A 11 -13.91 16.66 7.61
C ALA A 11 -14.11 15.91 8.95
N ALA A 12 -13.62 16.48 10.07
CA ALA A 12 -13.84 15.90 11.39
C ALA A 12 -15.33 15.79 11.76
N SER A 13 -16.16 16.75 11.35
CA SER A 13 -17.61 16.72 11.56
C SER A 13 -18.29 15.61 10.74
N TYR A 14 -17.86 15.40 9.49
CA TYR A 14 -18.38 14.30 8.66
C TYR A 14 -18.02 12.94 9.25
N TRP A 15 -16.78 12.74 9.65
CA TRP A 15 -16.35 11.49 10.29
C TRP A 15 -17.08 11.24 11.61
N GLY A 16 -17.40 12.28 12.37
CA GLY A 16 -18.16 12.18 13.62
C GLY A 16 -19.58 11.64 13.46
N LYS A 17 -20.12 11.55 12.23
CA LYS A 17 -21.40 10.89 11.94
C LYS A 17 -21.29 9.36 11.86
N HIS A 18 -20.07 8.86 11.72
CA HIS A 18 -19.80 7.43 11.48
C HIS A 18 -18.97 6.79 12.60
N LEU A 19 -18.13 7.60 13.27
CA LEU A 19 -17.19 7.13 14.29
C LEU A 19 -17.29 7.96 15.57
N PRO A 20 -17.10 7.34 16.74
CA PRO A 20 -16.99 8.07 18.00
C PRO A 20 -15.74 8.98 17.98
N ARG A 21 -15.83 10.08 18.75
CA ARG A 21 -14.83 11.16 18.69
C ARG A 21 -13.40 10.72 19.02
N GLU A 22 -13.24 9.77 19.91
CA GLU A 22 -11.96 9.21 20.32
C GLU A 22 -11.25 8.43 19.21
N ARG A 23 -11.96 8.05 18.17
CA ARG A 23 -11.40 7.40 16.96
C ARG A 23 -11.06 8.38 15.84
N ILE A 24 -11.31 9.68 16.03
CA ILE A 24 -10.99 10.72 15.05
C ILE A 24 -9.77 11.49 15.55
N LEU A 25 -8.62 11.16 14.99
CA LEU A 25 -7.33 11.71 15.38
C LEU A 25 -6.95 12.87 14.45
N ASN A 26 -6.14 13.79 14.99
CA ASN A 26 -5.53 14.83 14.17
C ASN A 26 -4.18 14.31 13.63
N GLY A 27 -3.98 14.39 12.33
CA GLY A 27 -2.69 14.15 11.69
C GLY A 27 -1.83 15.42 11.63
N SER A 28 -0.54 15.25 11.42
CA SER A 28 0.40 16.33 11.08
C SER A 28 0.44 16.55 9.56
N LYS A 29 1.05 17.63 9.11
CA LYS A 29 1.28 17.85 7.67
C LYS A 29 2.03 16.67 7.03
N LYS A 30 3.02 16.11 7.72
CA LYS A 30 3.82 14.99 7.22
C LYS A 30 2.96 13.79 6.81
N ASP A 31 1.93 13.49 7.59
CA ASP A 31 1.13 12.28 7.45
C ASP A 31 -0.24 12.56 6.80
N ASN A 32 -0.70 13.83 6.86
CA ASN A 32 -2.09 14.16 6.53
C ASN A 32 -2.24 15.35 5.58
N PHE A 33 -1.22 15.58 4.75
CA PHE A 33 -1.25 16.57 3.68
C PHE A 33 -0.55 16.01 2.44
N TRP A 34 -1.31 15.80 1.37
CA TRP A 34 -0.79 15.25 0.13
C TRP A 34 -0.28 16.36 -0.80
N GLU A 35 0.87 16.12 -1.41
CA GLU A 35 1.47 16.98 -2.41
C GLU A 35 1.89 16.17 -3.64
N MET A 36 1.59 16.64 -4.84
CA MET A 36 1.99 15.97 -6.08
C MET A 36 3.52 15.94 -6.24
N GLY A 37 4.21 16.93 -5.67
CA GLY A 37 5.66 17.10 -5.69
C GLY A 37 6.03 18.44 -5.06
N ASP A 38 7.22 18.94 -5.37
CA ASP A 38 7.68 20.25 -4.85
C ASP A 38 6.76 21.41 -5.25
N THR A 39 6.05 21.27 -6.36
CA THR A 39 5.04 22.20 -6.85
C THR A 39 3.87 21.44 -7.48
N GLY A 40 2.69 22.07 -7.51
CA GLY A 40 1.51 21.50 -8.12
C GLY A 40 0.33 21.34 -7.16
N PRO A 41 -0.72 20.62 -7.58
CA PRO A 41 -1.90 20.36 -6.76
C PRO A 41 -1.56 19.71 -5.44
N CYS A 42 -2.21 20.17 -4.37
CA CYS A 42 -2.02 19.64 -3.03
C CYS A 42 -3.23 19.92 -2.14
N GLY A 43 -3.28 19.28 -0.98
CA GLY A 43 -4.33 19.52 0.01
C GLY A 43 -4.30 18.56 1.18
N PRO A 44 -5.09 18.85 2.24
CA PRO A 44 -5.21 17.99 3.40
C PRO A 44 -5.84 16.64 3.04
N CYS A 45 -5.59 15.65 3.88
CA CYS A 45 -6.11 14.29 3.73
C CYS A 45 -6.94 13.86 4.94
N SER A 46 -7.77 12.84 4.71
CA SER A 46 -8.28 11.95 5.75
C SER A 46 -7.85 10.53 5.45
N GLU A 47 -7.42 9.82 6.47
CA GLU A 47 -6.97 8.43 6.35
C GLU A 47 -7.83 7.51 7.20
N ILE A 48 -8.10 6.30 6.69
CA ILE A 48 -8.71 5.25 7.48
C ILE A 48 -7.64 4.24 7.83
N HIS A 49 -7.44 4.05 9.14
CA HIS A 49 -6.56 3.04 9.70
C HIS A 49 -7.35 1.94 10.36
N VAL A 50 -6.85 0.72 10.27
CA VAL A 50 -7.42 -0.45 10.94
C VAL A 50 -6.36 -1.06 11.86
N ASP A 51 -6.78 -1.40 13.07
CA ASP A 51 -5.98 -2.13 14.04
C ASP A 51 -6.33 -3.62 13.97
N LEU A 52 -5.39 -4.42 13.49
CA LEU A 52 -5.53 -5.88 13.31
C LEU A 52 -4.93 -6.68 14.46
N ARG A 53 -4.51 -6.03 15.54
CA ARG A 53 -3.95 -6.68 16.71
C ARG A 53 -5.04 -7.42 17.50
N SER A 54 -4.61 -8.33 18.36
CA SER A 54 -5.50 -9.00 19.32
C SER A 54 -6.09 -7.99 20.33
N GLU A 55 -7.26 -8.30 20.88
CA GLU A 55 -7.90 -7.47 21.92
C GLU A 55 -6.94 -7.18 23.08
N LYS A 56 -6.18 -8.19 23.52
CA LYS A 56 -5.19 -8.01 24.59
C LYS A 56 -4.12 -6.96 24.28
N GLU A 57 -3.59 -6.96 23.07
CA GLU A 57 -2.59 -5.96 22.62
C GLU A 57 -3.22 -4.57 22.49
N ILE A 58 -4.50 -4.50 22.10
CA ILE A 58 -5.25 -3.24 22.02
C ILE A 58 -5.51 -2.68 23.42
N ASP A 59 -5.81 -3.52 24.41
CA ASP A 59 -6.00 -3.11 25.81
C ASP A 59 -4.69 -2.62 26.45
N GLU A 60 -3.55 -3.23 26.08
CA GLU A 60 -2.24 -2.81 26.60
C GLU A 60 -1.81 -1.44 26.02
N ILE A 61 -2.01 -1.24 24.71
CA ILE A 61 -1.67 0.01 24.01
C ILE A 61 -2.79 0.31 23.02
N HIS A 62 -3.54 1.36 23.26
CA HIS A 62 -4.64 1.74 22.37
C HIS A 62 -4.13 2.08 20.95
N GLY A 63 -4.83 1.59 19.90
CA GLY A 63 -4.42 1.74 18.50
C GLY A 63 -4.17 3.18 18.05
N SER A 64 -4.86 4.15 18.64
CA SER A 64 -4.65 5.58 18.37
C SER A 64 -3.21 6.06 18.61
N GLN A 65 -2.47 5.38 19.48
CA GLN A 65 -1.07 5.71 19.77
C GLN A 65 -0.10 5.13 18.73
N LEU A 66 -0.57 4.20 17.90
CA LEU A 66 0.21 3.48 16.91
C LEU A 66 -0.07 3.91 15.46
N VAL A 67 -1.09 4.74 15.25
CA VAL A 67 -1.38 5.33 13.93
C VAL A 67 -0.15 6.12 13.45
N ASN A 68 0.30 5.86 12.22
CA ASN A 68 1.48 6.46 11.60
C ASN A 68 2.79 6.29 12.40
N LYS A 69 2.92 5.13 13.12
CA LYS A 69 4.12 4.73 13.87
C LYS A 69 4.78 3.47 13.31
N ASP A 70 4.56 3.15 12.04
CA ASP A 70 5.12 1.98 11.35
C ASP A 70 4.79 0.64 12.03
N HIS A 71 3.67 0.55 12.77
CA HIS A 71 3.26 -0.71 13.37
C HIS A 71 2.67 -1.65 12.29
N PRO A 72 3.16 -2.90 12.17
CA PRO A 72 2.79 -3.80 11.07
C PRO A 72 1.30 -4.19 11.04
N LEU A 73 0.59 -4.09 12.16
CA LEU A 73 -0.83 -4.44 12.30
C LEU A 73 -1.75 -3.25 12.57
N VAL A 74 -1.22 -2.01 12.59
CA VAL A 74 -2.04 -0.78 12.61
C VAL A 74 -1.78 -0.04 11.31
N ILE A 75 -2.63 -0.32 10.33
CA ILE A 75 -2.34 -0.01 8.93
C ILE A 75 -3.35 0.96 8.34
N GLU A 76 -2.86 1.88 7.52
CA GLU A 76 -3.68 2.66 6.62
C GLU A 76 -4.24 1.76 5.52
N ILE A 77 -5.55 1.83 5.28
CA ILE A 77 -6.22 1.13 4.18
C ILE A 77 -6.77 2.07 3.12
N TRP A 78 -7.04 3.31 3.47
CA TRP A 78 -7.65 4.29 2.57
C TRP A 78 -7.16 5.70 2.85
N ASN A 79 -6.74 6.42 1.82
CA ASN A 79 -6.42 7.84 1.87
C ASN A 79 -7.42 8.62 1.00
N LEU A 80 -8.02 9.66 1.58
CA LEU A 80 -8.94 10.59 0.93
C LEU A 80 -8.28 11.96 0.87
N VAL A 81 -7.88 12.38 -0.32
CA VAL A 81 -7.16 13.65 -0.54
C VAL A 81 -8.14 14.73 -0.97
N PHE A 82 -8.13 15.86 -0.28
CA PHE A 82 -8.94 17.03 -0.58
C PHE A 82 -8.08 18.08 -1.28
N ILE A 83 -7.92 17.94 -2.61
CA ILE A 83 -7.11 18.83 -3.44
C ILE A 83 -7.82 20.17 -3.56
N GLN A 84 -7.29 21.18 -2.89
CA GLN A 84 -7.86 22.53 -2.88
C GLN A 84 -6.84 23.64 -3.04
N PHE A 85 -5.55 23.28 -3.10
CA PHE A 85 -4.46 24.24 -3.27
C PHE A 85 -3.54 23.85 -4.41
N ASN A 86 -2.76 24.84 -4.86
CA ASN A 86 -1.62 24.67 -5.76
C ASN A 86 -0.37 25.26 -5.08
N ARG A 87 0.66 24.42 -4.85
CA ARG A 87 1.93 24.85 -4.30
C ARG A 87 2.79 25.49 -5.38
N LYS A 88 3.26 26.71 -5.15
CA LYS A 88 4.17 27.44 -6.03
C LYS A 88 5.64 27.13 -5.72
N VAL A 89 6.51 27.50 -6.65
CA VAL A 89 7.97 27.38 -6.53
C VAL A 89 8.54 28.09 -5.29
N ASN A 90 7.90 29.19 -4.84
CA ASN A 90 8.29 29.93 -3.63
C ASN A 90 7.74 29.31 -2.34
N GLY A 91 7.06 28.16 -2.42
CA GLY A 91 6.46 27.46 -1.29
C GLY A 91 5.06 27.94 -0.87
N SER A 92 4.55 29.05 -1.43
CA SER A 92 3.21 29.54 -1.11
C SER A 92 2.12 28.65 -1.68
N LEU A 93 0.95 28.65 -1.03
CA LEU A 93 -0.25 27.97 -1.49
C LEU A 93 -1.23 28.97 -2.08
N ASP A 94 -1.70 28.69 -3.30
CA ASP A 94 -2.85 29.36 -3.90
C ASP A 94 -4.05 28.45 -3.85
N GLU A 95 -5.22 28.98 -3.54
CA GLU A 95 -6.47 28.23 -3.63
C GLU A 95 -6.80 27.90 -5.08
N LEU A 96 -7.24 26.67 -5.31
CA LEU A 96 -7.76 26.28 -6.61
C LEU A 96 -9.17 26.84 -6.82
N PRO A 97 -9.54 27.20 -8.06
CA PRO A 97 -10.88 27.72 -8.36
C PRO A 97 -12.00 26.69 -8.09
N ASN A 98 -11.66 25.43 -8.15
CA ASN A 98 -12.54 24.31 -7.79
C ASN A 98 -11.82 23.37 -6.84
N LYS A 99 -12.53 22.84 -5.86
CA LYS A 99 -12.05 21.81 -4.93
C LYS A 99 -12.32 20.43 -5.52
N HIS A 100 -11.36 19.53 -5.37
CA HIS A 100 -11.45 18.16 -5.90
C HIS A 100 -11.20 17.17 -4.78
N VAL A 101 -11.81 16.00 -4.90
CA VAL A 101 -11.53 14.83 -4.04
C VAL A 101 -10.87 13.77 -4.90
N ASP A 102 -9.71 13.30 -4.46
CA ASP A 102 -9.06 12.13 -5.02
C ASP A 102 -8.88 11.09 -3.92
N THR A 103 -9.05 9.83 -4.22
CA THR A 103 -8.95 8.79 -3.19
C THR A 103 -8.05 7.65 -3.66
N GLY A 104 -7.27 7.11 -2.72
CA GLY A 104 -6.46 5.91 -2.91
C GLY A 104 -6.75 4.88 -1.83
N MET A 105 -7.33 3.73 -2.22
CA MET A 105 -7.56 2.60 -1.33
C MET A 105 -6.64 1.45 -1.68
N GLY A 106 -5.94 0.91 -0.68
CA GLY A 106 -5.10 -0.28 -0.86
C GLY A 106 -5.96 -1.52 -1.05
N PHE A 107 -6.09 -2.00 -2.30
CA PHE A 107 -6.93 -3.16 -2.62
C PHE A 107 -6.53 -4.39 -1.79
N GLU A 108 -5.25 -4.73 -1.75
CA GLU A 108 -4.74 -5.88 -1.01
C GLU A 108 -4.90 -5.70 0.50
N ARG A 109 -4.70 -4.47 1.01
CA ARG A 109 -4.92 -4.16 2.44
C ARG A 109 -6.39 -4.29 2.82
N LEU A 110 -7.29 -3.81 1.98
CA LEU A 110 -8.73 -3.97 2.21
C LEU A 110 -9.13 -5.45 2.21
N CYS A 111 -8.66 -6.23 1.24
CA CYS A 111 -8.92 -7.67 1.19
C CYS A 111 -8.39 -8.38 2.43
N MET A 112 -7.19 -8.02 2.90
CA MET A 112 -6.60 -8.55 4.11
C MET A 112 -7.49 -8.32 5.34
N VAL A 113 -7.99 -7.09 5.50
CA VAL A 113 -8.90 -6.73 6.60
C VAL A 113 -10.21 -7.51 6.52
N LEU A 114 -10.84 -7.57 5.33
CA LEU A 114 -12.12 -8.25 5.13
C LEU A 114 -12.03 -9.77 5.30
N GLN A 115 -10.88 -10.36 4.99
CA GLN A 115 -10.63 -11.80 5.16
C GLN A 115 -10.12 -12.13 6.57
N GLY A 116 -9.88 -11.16 7.43
CA GLY A 116 -9.44 -11.36 8.81
C GLY A 116 -8.04 -11.97 8.93
N VAL A 117 -7.16 -11.70 7.94
CA VAL A 117 -5.77 -12.16 7.95
C VAL A 117 -4.82 -11.00 8.26
N THR A 118 -3.59 -11.30 8.66
CA THR A 118 -2.60 -10.30 9.12
C THR A 118 -1.52 -9.98 8.09
N SER A 119 -1.57 -10.61 6.92
CA SER A 119 -0.67 -10.34 5.80
C SER A 119 -1.44 -10.29 4.48
N ASN A 120 -1.11 -9.35 3.61
CA ASN A 120 -1.64 -9.31 2.24
C ASN A 120 -1.43 -10.63 1.51
N TYR A 121 -0.31 -11.31 1.78
CA TYR A 121 0.07 -12.57 1.14
C TYR A 121 -0.73 -13.78 1.63
N ASP A 122 -1.48 -13.63 2.73
CA ASP A 122 -2.36 -14.68 3.24
C ASP A 122 -3.80 -14.57 2.69
N THR A 123 -4.05 -13.57 1.85
CA THR A 123 -5.32 -13.41 1.13
C THR A 123 -5.43 -14.39 -0.05
N ASP A 124 -6.64 -14.65 -0.49
CA ASP A 124 -6.95 -15.47 -1.66
C ASP A 124 -6.27 -14.96 -2.96
N ILE A 125 -6.00 -13.66 -3.02
CA ILE A 125 -5.30 -13.02 -4.13
C ILE A 125 -3.91 -13.63 -4.37
N PHE A 126 -3.18 -13.91 -3.29
CA PHE A 126 -1.80 -14.40 -3.34
C PHE A 126 -1.66 -15.88 -3.04
N GLN A 127 -2.55 -16.47 -2.25
CA GLN A 127 -2.41 -17.86 -1.81
C GLN A 127 -2.40 -18.86 -2.97
N ASN A 128 -3.20 -18.63 -4.02
CA ASN A 128 -3.18 -19.48 -5.20
C ASN A 128 -1.83 -19.42 -5.93
N ILE A 129 -1.25 -18.23 -6.08
CA ILE A 129 0.07 -18.06 -6.71
C ILE A 129 1.17 -18.69 -5.85
N ILE A 130 1.11 -18.48 -4.53
CA ILE A 130 2.07 -19.06 -3.58
C ILE A 130 2.00 -20.60 -3.62
N ALA A 131 0.80 -21.19 -3.70
CA ALA A 131 0.62 -22.62 -3.82
C ALA A 131 1.26 -23.20 -5.11
N GLU A 132 1.16 -22.48 -6.23
CA GLU A 132 1.85 -22.90 -7.45
C GLU A 132 3.38 -22.76 -7.33
N ILE A 133 3.86 -21.69 -6.68
CA ILE A 133 5.29 -21.54 -6.38
C ILE A 133 5.79 -22.69 -5.50
N GLU A 134 5.04 -23.12 -4.48
CA GLU A 134 5.36 -24.29 -3.65
C GLU A 134 5.55 -25.55 -4.49
N LYS A 135 4.59 -25.83 -5.39
CA LYS A 135 4.63 -27.02 -6.26
C LYS A 135 5.87 -27.02 -7.16
N ILE A 136 6.17 -25.87 -7.80
CA ILE A 136 7.29 -25.75 -8.73
C ILE A 136 8.63 -25.80 -8.01
N SER A 137 8.75 -25.11 -6.86
CA SER A 137 10.00 -25.00 -6.10
C SER A 137 10.24 -26.20 -5.19
N ARG A 138 9.20 -27.01 -4.90
CA ARG A 138 9.19 -28.07 -3.87
C ARG A 138 9.53 -27.57 -2.48
N ARG A 139 9.23 -26.31 -2.20
CA ARG A 139 9.41 -25.66 -0.90
C ARG A 139 8.06 -25.35 -0.29
N LYS A 140 7.98 -25.32 1.05
CA LYS A 140 6.75 -24.98 1.77
C LYS A 140 6.79 -23.57 2.28
N TYR A 141 5.72 -22.81 2.04
CA TYR A 141 5.48 -21.50 2.62
C TYR A 141 5.20 -21.63 4.14
N GLY A 142 5.62 -20.65 4.91
CA GLY A 142 5.45 -20.65 6.37
C GLY A 142 6.48 -21.49 7.14
N THR A 143 7.51 -22.02 6.48
CA THR A 143 8.51 -22.88 7.14
C THR A 143 9.88 -22.22 7.31
N ASN A 144 10.21 -21.23 6.49
CA ASN A 144 11.50 -20.55 6.55
C ASN A 144 11.37 -19.13 6.02
N GLU A 145 11.74 -18.14 6.82
CA GLU A 145 11.58 -16.72 6.51
C GLU A 145 12.19 -16.30 5.16
N LYS A 146 13.38 -16.79 4.82
CA LYS A 146 14.04 -16.42 3.54
C LYS A 146 13.29 -16.96 2.33
N THR A 147 12.80 -18.19 2.41
CA THR A 147 11.99 -18.79 1.33
C THR A 147 10.62 -18.14 1.25
N ASP A 148 10.02 -17.79 2.38
CA ASP A 148 8.71 -17.13 2.46
C ASP A 148 8.78 -15.74 1.84
N ILE A 149 9.80 -14.95 2.18
CA ILE A 149 10.06 -13.65 1.52
C ILE A 149 10.23 -13.83 0.01
N ALA A 150 10.97 -14.86 -0.42
CA ALA A 150 11.19 -15.11 -1.84
C ALA A 150 9.88 -15.48 -2.56
N MET A 151 9.03 -16.30 -1.96
CA MET A 151 7.72 -16.65 -2.52
C MET A 151 6.81 -15.42 -2.61
N ARG A 152 6.78 -14.58 -1.59
CA ARG A 152 6.04 -13.31 -1.59
C ARG A 152 6.52 -12.37 -2.71
N VAL A 153 7.83 -12.20 -2.85
CA VAL A 153 8.42 -11.37 -3.92
C VAL A 153 8.08 -11.92 -5.31
N VAL A 154 8.15 -13.23 -5.51
CA VAL A 154 7.79 -13.84 -6.81
C VAL A 154 6.30 -13.66 -7.10
N ALA A 155 5.42 -13.91 -6.15
CA ALA A 155 3.97 -13.78 -6.31
C ALA A 155 3.54 -12.34 -6.60
N ASP A 156 4.02 -11.39 -5.80
CA ASP A 156 3.75 -9.96 -5.96
C ASP A 156 4.23 -9.44 -7.33
N HIS A 157 5.47 -9.75 -7.67
CA HIS A 157 6.08 -9.26 -8.90
C HIS A 157 5.49 -9.92 -10.15
N LEU A 158 5.11 -11.20 -10.09
CA LEU A 158 4.37 -11.87 -11.17
C LEU A 158 3.07 -11.13 -11.44
N ARG A 159 2.28 -10.88 -10.39
CA ARG A 159 1.00 -10.18 -10.51
C ARG A 159 1.19 -8.78 -11.09
N ALA A 160 2.12 -7.98 -10.55
CA ALA A 160 2.40 -6.63 -11.04
C ALA A 160 2.82 -6.62 -12.53
N VAL A 161 3.71 -7.53 -12.93
CA VAL A 161 4.18 -7.63 -14.33
C VAL A 161 3.06 -8.10 -15.25
N SER A 162 2.24 -9.06 -14.83
CA SER A 162 1.14 -9.59 -15.64
C SER A 162 0.09 -8.52 -15.93
N PHE A 163 -0.32 -7.75 -14.92
CA PHE A 163 -1.26 -6.65 -15.10
C PHE A 163 -0.67 -5.53 -15.95
N ALA A 164 0.61 -5.15 -15.75
CA ALA A 164 1.26 -4.16 -16.59
C ALA A 164 1.31 -4.56 -18.06
N ILE A 165 1.58 -5.85 -18.36
CA ILE A 165 1.56 -6.38 -19.71
C ILE A 165 0.13 -6.36 -20.28
N ALA A 166 -0.87 -6.75 -19.51
CA ALA A 166 -2.28 -6.70 -19.90
C ALA A 166 -2.73 -5.27 -20.26
N ASP A 167 -2.21 -4.27 -19.55
CA ASP A 167 -2.45 -2.85 -19.84
C ASP A 167 -1.58 -2.30 -20.99
N GLY A 168 -0.83 -3.16 -21.69
CA GLY A 168 -0.02 -2.79 -22.85
C GLY A 168 1.39 -2.27 -22.52
N GLN A 169 1.83 -2.33 -21.26
CA GLN A 169 3.17 -1.91 -20.85
C GLN A 169 4.14 -3.09 -20.82
N LEU A 170 4.91 -3.25 -21.89
CA LEU A 170 5.89 -4.35 -21.99
C LEU A 170 7.23 -4.01 -21.30
N PRO A 171 7.91 -5.03 -20.73
CA PRO A 171 9.27 -4.86 -20.23
C PRO A 171 10.22 -4.36 -21.33
N SER A 172 10.97 -3.30 -21.08
CA SER A 172 11.90 -2.72 -22.06
C SER A 172 13.17 -2.16 -21.40
N ASN A 173 14.00 -1.45 -22.19
CA ASN A 173 15.25 -0.86 -21.69
C ASN A 173 15.11 0.59 -21.23
N ASN A 174 13.94 1.21 -21.41
CA ASN A 174 13.72 2.62 -21.08
C ASN A 174 12.33 2.87 -20.51
N LYS A 175 12.13 4.08 -19.95
CA LYS A 175 10.85 4.59 -19.41
C LYS A 175 10.17 3.59 -18.48
N ALA A 176 8.83 3.53 -18.52
CA ALA A 176 8.02 2.62 -17.69
C ALA A 176 8.39 1.15 -17.90
N GLY A 177 8.67 0.72 -19.13
CA GLY A 177 9.06 -0.65 -19.44
C GLY A 177 10.36 -1.09 -18.77
N TYR A 178 11.28 -0.16 -18.48
CA TYR A 178 12.50 -0.46 -17.70
C TYR A 178 12.16 -0.82 -16.24
N VAL A 179 11.20 -0.13 -15.66
CA VAL A 179 10.73 -0.44 -14.29
C VAL A 179 10.13 -1.84 -14.25
N ILE A 180 9.24 -2.16 -15.19
CA ILE A 180 8.61 -3.49 -15.29
C ILE A 180 9.67 -4.58 -15.48
N ARG A 181 10.66 -4.33 -16.34
CA ARG A 181 11.79 -5.25 -16.52
C ARG A 181 12.59 -5.46 -15.23
N ARG A 182 12.81 -4.42 -14.44
CA ARG A 182 13.49 -4.55 -13.13
C ARG A 182 12.70 -5.41 -12.16
N ILE A 183 11.37 -5.21 -12.11
CA ILE A 183 10.46 -6.00 -11.26
C ILE A 183 10.54 -7.48 -11.67
N LEU A 184 10.38 -7.78 -12.96
CA LEU A 184 10.49 -9.14 -13.47
C LEU A 184 11.84 -9.79 -13.14
N ARG A 185 12.95 -9.08 -13.38
CA ARG A 185 14.29 -9.58 -13.05
C ARG A 185 14.49 -9.82 -11.56
N ARG A 186 13.87 -9.02 -10.71
CA ARG A 186 13.89 -9.23 -9.26
C ARG A 186 13.19 -10.54 -8.89
N ALA A 187 12.00 -10.79 -9.42
CA ALA A 187 11.29 -12.06 -9.22
C ALA A 187 12.14 -13.27 -9.65
N VAL A 188 12.72 -13.23 -10.84
CA VAL A 188 13.60 -14.30 -11.35
C VAL A 188 14.81 -14.51 -10.43
N ARG A 189 15.44 -13.42 -9.98
CA ARG A 189 16.59 -13.49 -9.06
C ARG A 189 16.22 -14.14 -7.72
N TYR A 190 15.07 -13.77 -7.14
CA TYR A 190 14.61 -14.35 -5.88
C TYR A 190 14.30 -15.85 -6.03
N GLY A 191 13.61 -16.24 -7.10
CA GLY A 191 13.34 -17.64 -7.38
C GLY A 191 14.63 -18.45 -7.59
N TYR A 192 15.59 -17.90 -8.34
CA TYR A 192 16.86 -18.57 -8.58
C TYR A 192 17.71 -18.72 -7.30
N THR A 193 17.78 -17.65 -6.48
CA THR A 193 18.70 -17.59 -5.34
C THR A 193 18.16 -18.32 -4.12
N PHE A 194 16.90 -18.14 -3.81
CA PHE A 194 16.31 -18.59 -2.53
C PHE A 194 15.37 -19.80 -2.67
N LEU A 195 14.77 -19.98 -3.85
CA LEU A 195 13.90 -21.12 -4.14
C LEU A 195 14.59 -22.20 -5.00
N GLU A 196 15.87 -21.99 -5.35
CA GLU A 196 16.69 -22.90 -6.14
C GLU A 196 16.12 -23.25 -7.52
N MET A 197 15.27 -22.41 -8.07
CA MET A 197 14.70 -22.60 -9.41
C MET A 197 15.73 -22.20 -10.49
N LYS A 198 16.51 -23.16 -10.95
CA LYS A 198 17.66 -22.94 -11.87
C LYS A 198 17.28 -22.87 -13.35
N THR A 199 16.05 -23.24 -13.69
CA THR A 199 15.50 -23.17 -15.05
C THR A 199 14.44 -22.06 -15.13
N PRO A 200 14.08 -21.56 -16.34
CA PRO A 200 12.98 -20.61 -16.49
C PRO A 200 11.68 -21.15 -15.87
N PHE A 201 11.03 -20.35 -15.04
CA PHE A 201 9.87 -20.80 -14.26
C PHE A 201 8.68 -19.82 -14.26
N ILE A 202 8.92 -18.51 -14.46
CA ILE A 202 7.87 -17.47 -14.33
C ILE A 202 6.66 -17.77 -15.23
N TYR A 203 6.89 -18.23 -16.46
CA TYR A 203 5.82 -18.54 -17.43
C TYR A 203 4.89 -19.65 -16.92
N ARG A 204 5.39 -20.57 -16.11
CA ARG A 204 4.61 -21.68 -15.54
C ARG A 204 3.65 -21.24 -14.43
N LEU A 205 3.81 -20.03 -13.93
CA LEU A 205 2.95 -19.42 -12.91
C LEU A 205 1.84 -18.56 -13.54
N ALA A 206 1.86 -18.37 -14.88
CA ALA A 206 0.88 -17.56 -15.60
C ALA A 206 -0.20 -18.42 -16.29
N GLU A 207 -0.14 -19.73 -16.13
CA GLU A 207 -1.14 -20.71 -16.61
C GLU A 207 -2.24 -20.89 -15.56
#